data_20eb97b26490570b4ec4fc5b850ee212
#
_entry.id   20eb97b26490570b4ec4fc5b850ee212
#
_cell.length_a   1.000
_cell.length_b   1.000
_cell.length_c   1.000
_cell.angle_alpha   90.00
_cell.angle_beta   90.00
_cell.angle_gamma   90.00
#
_symmetry.space_group_name_H-M   'P 1'
#
loop_
_entity.id
_entity.type
_entity.pdbx_description
1 polymer ?
#
loop_
_entity_poly.entity_id
_entity_poly.type
_entity_poly.pdbx_seq_one_letter_code
_entity_poly.pdbx_strand_id
1 'polypeptide(L)'
;SKSNNIYDKYARAIAYFRIPMYSEAILMIDSLLNDYPNDPFFLELKGQIHAENGKVEKAITAYRKSLDQIKSPAPLIMLALANMLLERKNSIKSYEEAKSLLEKTIFLEPKNILAWRLKGIAHNKLNELQLADLSAAEEYLLRNDFNRSKYFAKRVLDNSASGSQLRTRALDILNI
;
A
#
# COMPACT_ATOMS: atom_id res chain seq x y z
N SER A 1 9.43 13.38 -39.08
CA SER A 1 10.25 12.89 -37.98
C SER A 1 9.33 12.51 -36.84
N LYS A 2 9.20 11.21 -36.56
CA LYS A 2 8.46 10.74 -35.37
C LYS A 2 9.26 11.20 -34.17
N SER A 3 8.73 12.15 -33.40
CA SER A 3 9.38 12.61 -32.19
C SER A 3 9.53 11.43 -31.24
N ASN A 4 10.76 11.04 -30.98
CA ASN A 4 11.16 10.08 -29.96
C ASN A 4 11.13 10.78 -28.59
N ASN A 5 10.12 11.63 -28.37
CA ASN A 5 10.01 12.47 -27.20
C ASN A 5 9.65 11.59 -25.98
N ILE A 6 10.31 11.83 -24.86
CA ILE A 6 10.07 11.20 -23.57
C ILE A 6 8.57 11.21 -23.20
N TYR A 7 7.89 12.32 -23.47
CA TYR A 7 6.46 12.49 -23.19
C TYR A 7 5.59 11.55 -24.02
N ASP A 8 5.91 11.35 -25.30
CA ASP A 8 5.18 10.44 -26.19
C ASP A 8 5.34 8.98 -25.77
N LYS A 9 6.56 8.57 -25.40
CA LYS A 9 6.83 7.22 -24.89
C LYS A 9 6.07 6.96 -23.58
N TYR A 10 6.10 7.94 -22.66
CA TYR A 10 5.42 7.82 -21.37
C TYR A 10 3.89 7.78 -21.54
N ALA A 11 3.34 8.64 -22.39
CA ALA A 11 1.91 8.65 -22.70
C ALA A 11 1.46 7.32 -23.32
N ARG A 12 2.29 6.72 -24.22
CA ARG A 12 2.00 5.40 -24.80
C ARG A 12 2.06 4.29 -23.74
N ALA A 13 3.04 4.34 -22.82
CA ALA A 13 3.10 3.38 -21.73
C ALA A 13 1.82 3.39 -20.89
N ILE A 14 1.33 4.59 -20.54
CA ILE A 14 0.06 4.76 -19.83
C ILE A 14 -1.12 4.26 -20.66
N ALA A 15 -1.16 4.57 -21.96
CA ALA A 15 -2.24 4.13 -22.84
C ALA A 15 -2.30 2.59 -22.94
N TYR A 16 -1.18 1.93 -23.15
CA TYR A 16 -1.08 0.47 -23.15
C TYR A 16 -1.46 -0.14 -21.79
N PHE A 17 -1.04 0.47 -20.70
CA PHE A 17 -1.41 0.04 -19.35
C PHE A 17 -2.93 0.09 -19.12
N ARG A 18 -3.61 1.15 -19.58
CA ARG A 18 -5.06 1.32 -19.43
C ARG A 18 -5.90 0.33 -20.23
N ILE A 19 -5.37 -0.22 -21.33
CA ILE A 19 -6.04 -1.23 -22.16
C ILE A 19 -5.48 -2.63 -21.93
N PRO A 20 -5.05 -2.99 -20.76
CA PRO A 20 -4.24 -4.10 -20.25
C PRO A 20 -3.25 -4.76 -21.24
N MET A 21 -2.61 -3.97 -22.08
CA MET A 21 -1.50 -4.42 -22.94
C MET A 21 -0.18 -4.30 -22.16
N TYR A 22 -0.04 -5.15 -21.15
CA TYR A 22 1.06 -5.02 -20.17
C TYR A 22 2.44 -5.24 -20.78
N SER A 23 2.59 -6.10 -21.77
CA SER A 23 3.86 -6.36 -22.45
C SER A 23 4.35 -5.11 -23.20
N GLU A 24 3.47 -4.46 -23.92
CA GLU A 24 3.73 -3.23 -24.68
C GLU A 24 4.01 -2.06 -23.72
N ALA A 25 3.25 -1.95 -22.64
CA ALA A 25 3.47 -0.96 -21.60
C ALA A 25 4.88 -1.10 -20.98
N ILE A 26 5.30 -2.33 -20.66
CA ILE A 26 6.64 -2.61 -20.12
C ILE A 26 7.73 -2.26 -21.14
N LEU A 27 7.58 -2.61 -22.42
CA LEU A 27 8.55 -2.23 -23.45
C LEU A 27 8.75 -0.72 -23.55
N MET A 28 7.68 0.06 -23.43
CA MET A 28 7.77 1.52 -23.45
C MET A 28 8.47 2.05 -22.20
N ILE A 29 8.12 1.55 -21.02
CA ILE A 29 8.77 1.97 -19.77
C ILE A 29 10.22 1.54 -19.71
N ASP A 30 10.57 0.34 -20.15
CA ASP A 30 11.96 -0.13 -20.20
C ASP A 30 12.80 0.72 -21.14
N SER A 31 12.24 1.14 -22.29
CA SER A 31 12.92 2.09 -23.19
C SER A 31 13.18 3.44 -22.51
N LEU A 32 12.28 3.94 -21.65
CA LEU A 32 12.49 5.16 -20.89
C LEU A 32 13.53 4.97 -19.78
N LEU A 33 13.48 3.84 -19.08
CA LEU A 33 14.44 3.52 -18.02
C LEU A 33 15.86 3.21 -18.54
N ASN A 34 16.03 2.88 -19.83
CA ASN A 34 17.36 2.81 -20.44
C ASN A 34 18.03 4.21 -20.51
N ASP A 35 17.22 5.24 -20.80
CA ASP A 35 17.70 6.62 -20.89
C ASP A 35 17.72 7.31 -19.50
N TYR A 36 16.79 6.93 -18.61
CA TYR A 36 16.57 7.51 -17.28
C TYR A 36 16.42 6.42 -16.21
N PRO A 37 17.49 5.67 -15.86
CA PRO A 37 17.41 4.45 -15.07
C PRO A 37 16.93 4.63 -13.63
N ASN A 38 17.01 5.85 -13.11
CA ASN A 38 16.67 6.19 -11.73
C ASN A 38 15.46 7.14 -11.63
N ASP A 39 14.70 7.32 -12.72
CA ASP A 39 13.50 8.15 -12.66
C ASP A 39 12.42 7.46 -11.79
N PRO A 40 12.02 8.07 -10.65
CA PRO A 40 11.11 7.43 -9.71
C PRO A 40 9.71 7.23 -10.29
N PHE A 41 9.25 8.11 -11.19
CA PHE A 41 7.92 8.02 -11.79
C PHE A 41 7.84 6.88 -12.81
N PHE A 42 8.91 6.67 -13.59
CA PHE A 42 8.97 5.53 -14.51
C PHE A 42 9.08 4.20 -13.76
N LEU A 43 9.84 4.17 -12.65
CA LEU A 43 9.93 3.01 -11.77
C LEU A 43 8.58 2.72 -11.08
N GLU A 44 7.87 3.75 -10.63
CA GLU A 44 6.53 3.61 -10.06
C GLU A 44 5.55 3.01 -11.08
N LEU A 45 5.46 3.59 -12.29
CA LEU A 45 4.59 3.08 -13.34
C LEU A 45 4.94 1.64 -13.73
N LYS A 46 6.24 1.30 -13.80
CA LYS A 46 6.68 -0.09 -13.99
C LYS A 46 6.17 -1.00 -12.88
N GLY A 47 6.22 -0.54 -11.64
CA GLY A 47 5.66 -1.25 -10.48
C GLY A 47 4.16 -1.49 -10.63
N GLN A 48 3.40 -0.47 -11.01
CA GLN A 48 1.94 -0.56 -11.24
C GLN A 48 1.61 -1.56 -12.34
N ILE A 49 2.29 -1.49 -13.49
CA ILE A 49 2.08 -2.43 -14.61
C ILE A 49 2.35 -3.87 -14.17
N HIS A 50 3.43 -4.11 -13.42
CA HIS A 50 3.74 -5.44 -12.91
C HIS A 50 2.73 -5.93 -11.88
N ALA A 51 2.24 -5.04 -11.00
CA ALA A 51 1.22 -5.37 -10.01
C ALA A 51 -0.09 -5.82 -10.67
N GLU A 52 -0.60 -5.04 -11.62
CA GLU A 52 -1.83 -5.38 -12.36
C GLU A 52 -1.66 -6.65 -13.21
N ASN A 53 -0.45 -6.92 -13.70
CA ASN A 53 -0.12 -8.17 -14.43
C ASN A 53 0.15 -9.37 -13.50
N GLY A 54 -0.08 -9.25 -12.18
CA GLY A 54 0.14 -10.32 -11.21
C GLY A 54 1.62 -10.71 -11.00
N LYS A 55 2.57 -9.86 -11.42
CA LYS A 55 4.01 -10.10 -11.28
C LYS A 55 4.55 -9.49 -9.98
N VAL A 56 4.10 -10.03 -8.84
CA VAL A 56 4.32 -9.49 -7.48
C VAL A 56 5.78 -9.14 -7.23
N GLU A 57 6.74 -10.05 -7.48
CA GLU A 57 8.17 -9.82 -7.20
C GLU A 57 8.77 -8.69 -8.04
N LYS A 58 8.34 -8.58 -9.31
CA LYS A 58 8.77 -7.49 -10.19
C LYS A 58 8.18 -6.16 -9.75
N ALA A 59 6.94 -6.14 -9.30
CA ALA A 59 6.30 -4.95 -8.75
C ALA A 59 7.01 -4.47 -7.49
N ILE A 60 7.29 -5.36 -6.53
CA ILE A 60 8.05 -5.06 -5.30
C ILE A 60 9.41 -4.44 -5.65
N THR A 61 10.14 -5.06 -6.59
CA THR A 61 11.45 -4.57 -7.00
C THR A 61 11.38 -3.16 -7.59
N ALA A 62 10.39 -2.89 -8.44
CA ALA A 62 10.22 -1.59 -9.07
C ALA A 62 9.80 -0.50 -8.05
N TYR A 63 8.85 -0.79 -7.15
CA TYR A 63 8.42 0.15 -6.11
C TYR A 63 9.54 0.47 -5.12
N ARG A 64 10.34 -0.53 -4.70
CA ARG A 64 11.51 -0.27 -3.83
C ARG A 64 12.50 0.65 -4.51
N LYS A 65 12.87 0.37 -5.76
CA LYS A 65 13.77 1.24 -6.53
C LYS A 65 13.22 2.66 -6.66
N SER A 66 11.91 2.81 -6.88
CA SER A 66 11.27 4.12 -6.93
C SER A 66 11.41 4.86 -5.60
N LEU A 67 11.09 4.22 -4.48
CA LEU A 67 11.24 4.82 -3.14
C LEU A 67 12.67 5.21 -2.81
N ASP A 68 13.67 4.43 -3.25
CA ASP A 68 15.09 4.73 -3.03
C ASP A 68 15.54 6.00 -3.76
N GLN A 69 14.83 6.43 -4.81
CA GLN A 69 15.14 7.64 -5.57
C GLN A 69 14.41 8.90 -5.05
N ILE A 70 13.43 8.75 -4.19
CA ILE A 70 12.61 9.85 -3.68
C ILE A 70 13.13 10.33 -2.34
N LYS A 71 13.44 11.63 -2.24
CA LYS A 71 13.96 12.24 -1.00
C LYS A 71 12.88 12.58 0.02
N SER A 72 11.65 12.78 -0.44
CA SER A 72 10.49 13.09 0.40
C SER A 72 9.59 11.86 0.60
N PRO A 73 8.81 11.79 1.68
CA PRO A 73 7.86 10.71 1.87
C PRO A 73 6.89 10.58 0.68
N ALA A 74 6.67 9.36 0.21
CA ALA A 74 5.78 9.04 -0.91
C ALA A 74 4.69 8.03 -0.47
N PRO A 75 3.63 8.49 0.24
CA PRO A 75 2.62 7.61 0.82
C PRO A 75 1.97 6.67 -0.19
N LEU A 76 1.72 7.14 -1.41
CA LEU A 76 1.10 6.35 -2.48
C LEU A 76 1.97 5.14 -2.87
N ILE A 77 3.27 5.34 -3.06
CA ILE A 77 4.21 4.27 -3.43
C ILE A 77 4.44 3.33 -2.23
N MET A 78 4.52 3.88 -1.02
CA MET A 78 4.62 3.07 0.22
C MET A 78 3.40 2.16 0.38
N LEU A 79 2.21 2.66 0.12
CA LEU A 79 0.96 1.91 0.14
C LEU A 79 0.94 0.79 -0.93
N ALA A 80 1.36 1.11 -2.16
CA ALA A 80 1.44 0.16 -3.26
C ALA A 80 2.45 -0.96 -2.97
N LEU A 81 3.64 -0.61 -2.45
CA LEU A 81 4.64 -1.59 -2.03
C LEU A 81 4.12 -2.48 -0.90
N ALA A 82 3.49 -1.89 0.12
CA ALA A 82 2.92 -2.65 1.23
C ALA A 82 1.86 -3.65 0.75
N ASN A 83 0.99 -3.24 -0.17
CA ASN A 83 0.00 -4.14 -0.77
C ASN A 83 0.67 -5.35 -1.45
N MET A 84 1.70 -5.12 -2.27
CA MET A 84 2.43 -6.20 -2.93
C MET A 84 3.18 -7.11 -1.94
N LEU A 85 3.73 -6.57 -0.87
CA LEU A 85 4.38 -7.36 0.18
C LEU A 85 3.40 -8.28 0.89
N LEU A 86 2.14 -7.87 1.06
CA LEU A 86 1.07 -8.68 1.66
C LEU A 86 0.59 -9.81 0.74
N GLU A 87 0.81 -9.71 -0.57
CA GLU A 87 0.51 -10.79 -1.53
C GLU A 87 1.51 -11.96 -1.45
N ARG A 88 2.69 -11.76 -0.87
CA ARG A 88 3.63 -12.86 -0.64
C ARG A 88 3.05 -13.89 0.31
N LYS A 89 3.25 -15.17 -0.03
CA LYS A 89 2.82 -16.27 0.81
C LYS A 89 3.87 -16.57 1.88
N ASN A 90 3.42 -16.79 3.11
CA ASN A 90 4.25 -17.28 4.24
C ASN A 90 5.54 -16.47 4.48
N SER A 91 5.50 -15.15 4.32
CA SER A 91 6.67 -14.28 4.47
C SER A 91 6.48 -13.29 5.62
N ILE A 92 6.78 -13.72 6.85
CA ILE A 92 6.73 -12.86 8.04
C ILE A 92 7.52 -11.55 7.82
N LYS A 93 8.73 -11.64 7.26
CA LYS A 93 9.55 -10.47 6.96
C LYS A 93 8.84 -9.46 6.04
N SER A 94 8.11 -9.95 5.02
CA SER A 94 7.34 -9.08 4.13
C SER A 94 6.16 -8.45 4.84
N TYR A 95 5.50 -9.17 5.74
CA TYR A 95 4.38 -8.65 6.51
C TYR A 95 4.81 -7.57 7.52
N GLU A 96 5.97 -7.75 8.17
CA GLU A 96 6.56 -6.73 9.04
C GLU A 96 6.98 -5.48 8.26
N GLU A 97 7.58 -5.64 7.09
CA GLU A 97 7.93 -4.52 6.22
C GLU A 97 6.67 -3.77 5.76
N ALA A 98 5.62 -4.50 5.33
CA ALA A 98 4.34 -3.90 4.96
C ALA A 98 3.73 -3.12 6.13
N LYS A 99 3.70 -3.70 7.34
CA LYS A 99 3.21 -3.05 8.56
C LYS A 99 3.93 -1.71 8.78
N SER A 100 5.26 -1.71 8.72
CA SER A 100 6.07 -0.49 8.91
C SER A 100 5.76 0.60 7.87
N LEU A 101 5.61 0.22 6.60
CA LEU A 101 5.24 1.15 5.53
C LEU A 101 3.85 1.74 5.74
N LEU A 102 2.90 0.92 6.18
CA LEU A 102 1.52 1.32 6.45
C LEU A 102 1.42 2.25 7.67
N GLU A 103 2.20 2.01 8.71
CA GLU A 103 2.30 2.91 9.86
C GLU A 103 2.81 4.29 9.46
N LYS A 104 3.86 4.35 8.64
CA LYS A 104 4.37 5.61 8.07
C LYS A 104 3.32 6.29 7.19
N THR A 105 2.61 5.52 6.35
CA THR A 105 1.55 6.05 5.49
C THR A 105 0.43 6.66 6.33
N ILE A 106 -0.04 5.96 7.38
CA ILE A 106 -1.10 6.45 8.28
C ILE A 106 -0.63 7.68 9.06
N PHE A 107 0.64 7.74 9.47
CA PHE A 107 1.19 8.92 10.13
C PHE A 107 1.12 10.17 9.24
N LEU A 108 1.39 10.02 7.94
CA LEU A 108 1.34 11.11 6.95
C LEU A 108 -0.10 11.41 6.50
N GLU A 109 -0.91 10.39 6.39
CA GLU A 109 -2.30 10.44 5.90
C GLU A 109 -3.24 9.67 6.85
N PRO A 110 -3.60 10.24 8.02
CA PRO A 110 -4.38 9.52 9.04
C PRO A 110 -5.77 9.06 8.59
N LYS A 111 -6.32 9.71 7.55
CA LYS A 111 -7.64 9.39 6.98
C LYS A 111 -7.57 8.47 5.76
N ASN A 112 -6.41 7.88 5.47
CA ASN A 112 -6.27 6.93 4.36
C ASN A 112 -6.91 5.58 4.71
N ILE A 113 -8.14 5.39 4.25
CA ILE A 113 -8.95 4.19 4.52
C ILE A 113 -8.24 2.90 4.06
N LEU A 114 -7.59 2.94 2.88
CA LEU A 114 -6.89 1.78 2.34
C LEU A 114 -5.68 1.39 3.19
N ALA A 115 -4.96 2.38 3.73
CA ALA A 115 -3.83 2.12 4.62
C ALA A 115 -4.28 1.42 5.91
N TRP A 116 -5.38 1.84 6.53
CA TRP A 116 -5.95 1.17 7.70
C TRP A 116 -6.39 -0.26 7.38
N ARG A 117 -7.08 -0.46 6.25
CA ARG A 117 -7.48 -1.79 5.79
C ARG A 117 -6.29 -2.73 5.59
N LEU A 118 -5.26 -2.29 4.85
CA LEU A 118 -4.07 -3.10 4.61
C LEU A 118 -3.29 -3.35 5.90
N LYS A 119 -3.26 -2.40 6.84
CA LYS A 119 -2.66 -2.58 8.17
C LYS A 119 -3.36 -3.69 8.95
N GLY A 120 -4.70 -3.74 8.91
CA GLY A 120 -5.47 -4.85 9.50
C GLY A 120 -5.10 -6.20 8.89
N ILE A 121 -4.91 -6.26 7.56
CA ILE A 121 -4.44 -7.48 6.86
C ILE A 121 -3.03 -7.87 7.32
N ALA A 122 -2.10 -6.89 7.44
CA ALA A 122 -0.74 -7.15 7.92
C ALA A 122 -0.75 -7.77 9.33
N HIS A 123 -1.50 -7.17 10.25
CA HIS A 123 -1.65 -7.68 11.61
C HIS A 123 -2.25 -9.09 11.66
N ASN A 124 -3.27 -9.37 10.83
CA ASN A 124 -3.84 -10.73 10.74
C ASN A 124 -2.81 -11.75 10.25
N LYS A 125 -2.00 -11.41 9.24
CA LYS A 125 -0.93 -12.29 8.75
C LYS A 125 0.20 -12.52 9.76
N LEU A 126 0.37 -11.59 10.70
CA LEU A 126 1.32 -11.68 11.82
C LEU A 126 0.70 -12.30 13.07
N ASN A 127 -0.56 -12.72 13.04
CA ASN A 127 -1.33 -13.22 14.19
C ASN A 127 -1.47 -12.20 15.34
N GLU A 128 -1.44 -10.92 15.04
CA GLU A 128 -1.62 -9.80 15.97
C GLU A 128 -3.11 -9.38 16.00
N LEU A 129 -3.99 -10.28 16.47
CA LEU A 129 -5.44 -10.20 16.27
C LEU A 129 -6.10 -8.94 16.85
N GLN A 130 -5.68 -8.46 18.02
CA GLN A 130 -6.25 -7.25 18.62
C GLN A 130 -5.88 -5.98 17.82
N LEU A 131 -4.67 -5.93 17.27
CA LEU A 131 -4.23 -4.84 16.39
C LEU A 131 -4.94 -4.88 15.03
N ALA A 132 -5.25 -6.08 14.53
CA ALA A 132 -6.06 -6.24 13.34
C ALA A 132 -7.49 -5.73 13.56
N ASP A 133 -8.11 -6.09 14.68
CA ASP A 133 -9.44 -5.60 15.05
C ASP A 133 -9.47 -4.08 15.25
N LEU A 134 -8.44 -3.49 15.88
CA LEU A 134 -8.34 -2.03 16.01
C LEU A 134 -8.21 -1.35 14.65
N SER A 135 -7.38 -1.90 13.77
CA SER A 135 -7.23 -1.36 12.41
C SER A 135 -8.53 -1.41 11.62
N ALA A 136 -9.33 -2.49 11.79
CA ALA A 136 -10.65 -2.59 11.19
C ALA A 136 -11.63 -1.57 11.80
N ALA A 137 -11.60 -1.35 13.12
CA ALA A 137 -12.43 -0.34 13.77
C ALA A 137 -12.17 1.06 13.21
N GLU A 138 -10.88 1.43 13.02
CA GLU A 138 -10.48 2.70 12.40
C GLU A 138 -10.92 2.81 10.94
N GLU A 139 -10.74 1.75 10.15
CA GLU A 139 -11.20 1.71 8.75
C GLU A 139 -12.69 1.99 8.66
N TYR A 140 -13.51 1.30 9.45
CA TYR A 140 -14.97 1.46 9.43
C TYR A 140 -15.42 2.81 10.01
N LEU A 141 -14.70 3.34 10.99
CA LEU A 141 -14.93 4.70 11.48
C LEU A 141 -14.78 5.74 10.37
N LEU A 142 -13.70 5.65 9.61
CA LEU A 142 -13.43 6.54 8.47
C LEU A 142 -14.45 6.39 7.32
N ARG A 143 -15.07 5.22 7.22
CA ARG A 143 -16.17 4.96 6.27
C ARG A 143 -17.54 5.42 6.77
N ASN A 144 -17.62 5.99 7.99
CA ASN A 144 -18.86 6.31 8.69
C ASN A 144 -19.75 5.07 8.95
N ASP A 145 -19.19 3.87 8.95
CA ASP A 145 -19.89 2.64 9.34
C ASP A 145 -19.69 2.40 10.84
N PHE A 146 -20.41 3.17 11.63
CA PHE A 146 -20.29 3.16 13.09
C PHE A 146 -20.65 1.80 13.70
N ASN A 147 -21.57 1.06 13.11
CA ASN A 147 -21.97 -0.25 13.62
C ASN A 147 -20.80 -1.25 13.55
N ARG A 148 -20.14 -1.36 12.39
CA ARG A 148 -18.97 -2.23 12.24
C ARG A 148 -17.78 -1.71 13.02
N SER A 149 -17.56 -0.39 13.04
CA SER A 149 -16.50 0.20 13.85
C SER A 149 -16.62 -0.17 15.33
N LYS A 150 -17.81 0.02 15.94
CA LYS A 150 -18.08 -0.35 17.33
C LYS A 150 -17.99 -1.86 17.59
N TYR A 151 -18.40 -2.68 16.63
CA TYR A 151 -18.24 -4.14 16.74
C TYR A 151 -16.78 -4.54 16.92
N PHE A 152 -15.88 -4.04 16.07
CA PHE A 152 -14.46 -4.34 16.17
C PHE A 152 -13.82 -3.71 17.41
N ALA A 153 -14.18 -2.47 17.76
CA ALA A 153 -13.70 -1.82 18.98
C ALA A 153 -14.08 -2.61 20.25
N LYS A 154 -15.29 -3.18 20.30
CA LYS A 154 -15.71 -4.05 21.41
C LYS A 154 -14.84 -5.31 21.49
N ARG A 155 -14.52 -5.95 20.38
CA ARG A 155 -13.61 -7.12 20.37
C ARG A 155 -12.22 -6.78 20.91
N VAL A 156 -11.69 -5.59 20.56
CA VAL A 156 -10.42 -5.09 21.14
C VAL A 156 -10.57 -4.94 22.66
N LEU A 157 -11.67 -4.32 23.13
CA LEU A 157 -11.94 -4.10 24.54
C LEU A 157 -11.99 -5.41 25.34
N ASP A 158 -12.69 -6.41 24.80
CA ASP A 158 -12.91 -7.71 25.44
C ASP A 158 -11.61 -8.54 25.55
N ASN A 159 -10.64 -8.33 24.66
CA ASN A 159 -9.41 -9.11 24.55
C ASN A 159 -8.13 -8.35 24.98
N SER A 160 -8.24 -7.07 25.38
CA SER A 160 -7.08 -6.27 25.73
C SER A 160 -6.92 -6.08 27.23
N ALA A 161 -5.67 -6.03 27.69
CA ALA A 161 -5.36 -5.76 29.10
C ALA A 161 -5.85 -4.37 29.54
N SER A 162 -6.26 -4.26 30.81
CA SER A 162 -6.64 -2.99 31.43
C SER A 162 -5.48 -1.98 31.34
N GLY A 163 -5.79 -0.74 30.96
CA GLY A 163 -4.80 0.34 30.86
C GLY A 163 -3.93 0.33 29.59
N SER A 164 -4.13 -0.63 28.67
CA SER A 164 -3.38 -0.62 27.40
C SER A 164 -3.85 0.50 26.48
N GLN A 165 -2.96 1.01 25.63
CA GLN A 165 -3.29 2.03 24.61
C GLN A 165 -4.37 1.53 23.63
N LEU A 166 -4.35 0.22 23.30
CA LEU A 166 -5.37 -0.41 22.46
C LEU A 166 -6.76 -0.28 23.09
N ARG A 167 -6.87 -0.56 24.40
CA ARG A 167 -8.11 -0.47 25.14
C ARG A 167 -8.63 0.97 25.22
N THR A 168 -7.73 1.92 25.46
CA THR A 168 -8.09 3.35 25.50
C THR A 168 -8.67 3.78 24.15
N ARG A 169 -7.99 3.45 23.05
CA ARG A 169 -8.48 3.82 21.71
C ARG A 169 -9.81 3.14 21.35
N ALA A 170 -9.99 1.87 21.75
CA ALA A 170 -11.25 1.16 21.55
C ALA A 170 -12.40 1.84 22.31
N LEU A 171 -12.17 2.29 23.54
CA LEU A 171 -13.16 3.06 24.32
C LEU A 171 -13.51 4.39 23.63
N ASP A 172 -12.53 5.11 23.11
CA ASP A 172 -12.79 6.35 22.36
C ASP A 172 -13.74 6.11 21.18
N ILE A 173 -13.51 5.04 20.41
CA ILE A 173 -14.36 4.67 19.27
C ILE A 173 -15.79 4.28 19.72
N LEU A 174 -15.91 3.59 20.84
CA LEU A 174 -17.23 3.19 21.38
C LEU A 174 -18.08 4.37 21.84
N ASN A 175 -17.42 5.47 22.24
CA ASN A 175 -18.07 6.69 22.75
C ASN A 175 -18.43 7.70 21.64
N ILE A 176 -18.10 7.43 20.37
CA ILE A 176 -18.56 8.20 19.21
C ILE A 176 -20.00 7.80 18.84
#